data_38b7b7f81605ecb32e9b19321c583226
#
_entry.id   38b7b7f81605ecb32e9b19321c583226
#
_cell.length_a   1.000
_cell.length_b   1.000
_cell.length_c   1.000
_cell.angle_alpha   90.00
_cell.angle_beta   90.00
_cell.angle_gamma   90.00
#
_symmetry.space_group_name_H-M   'P 1'
#
loop_
_entity.id
_entity.type
_entity.pdbx_description
1 polymer ?
#
loop_
_entity_poly.entity_id
_entity_poly.type
_entity_poly.pdbx_seq_one_letter_code
_entity_poly.pdbx_strand_id
1 'polypeptide(L)'
;ETTVRGESRRLFFENVKTKKGELKSCTFVINKRNTHISEKENVRIKPRERQKLNWDDKLTLEFNGDAPQLSELIIEKVNNVPTVFLCGNSTVVDQDNEPWASWGQMIPRFFNDSICFANYAESGESANTFIGAGRLKKALTQMKPGDYIFMEFGHNDQKQKGPGKGAYYSFMTSLKTFIDEARARGAYPVLVTPTQRR
;
A
#
# COMPACT_ATOMS: atom_id res chain seq x y z
N GLU A 1 13.14 -6.48 22.82
CA GLU A 1 12.36 -6.81 21.62
C GLU A 1 12.42 -5.67 20.63
N THR A 2 12.44 -6.01 19.31
CA THR A 2 12.47 -5.01 18.25
C THR A 2 11.33 -5.26 17.28
N THR A 3 10.52 -4.26 17.00
CA THR A 3 9.51 -4.24 15.94
C THR A 3 10.03 -3.39 14.80
N VAL A 4 9.95 -3.89 13.56
CA VAL A 4 10.45 -3.21 12.36
C VAL A 4 9.28 -2.75 11.51
N ARG A 5 9.23 -1.45 11.24
CA ARG A 5 8.25 -0.79 10.39
C ARG A 5 8.95 0.07 9.33
N GLY A 6 8.23 0.40 8.28
CA GLY A 6 8.73 1.33 7.27
C GLY A 6 7.60 2.05 6.56
N GLU A 7 7.90 3.14 5.89
CA GLU A 7 6.96 3.87 5.02
C GLU A 7 5.61 4.13 5.71
N SER A 8 5.53 5.03 6.67
CA SER A 8 4.34 5.32 7.47
C SER A 8 3.81 4.10 8.24
N ARG A 9 4.70 3.47 9.00
CA ARG A 9 4.39 2.42 9.98
C ARG A 9 3.92 1.08 9.37
N ARG A 10 4.23 0.80 8.11
CA ARG A 10 3.98 -0.52 7.50
C ARG A 10 4.76 -1.59 8.27
N LEU A 11 4.10 -2.65 8.71
CA LEU A 11 4.67 -3.63 9.63
C LEU A 11 5.35 -4.78 8.87
N PHE A 12 6.63 -5.00 9.15
CA PHE A 12 7.42 -6.10 8.58
C PHE A 12 7.71 -7.17 9.62
N PHE A 13 8.20 -6.79 10.79
CA PHE A 13 8.47 -7.71 11.89
C PHE A 13 7.92 -7.15 13.19
N GLU A 14 7.39 -8.02 14.04
CA GLU A 14 6.85 -7.65 15.33
C GLU A 14 7.51 -8.46 16.43
N ASN A 15 7.97 -7.77 17.48
CA ASN A 15 8.50 -8.38 18.70
C ASN A 15 9.63 -9.38 18.45
N VAL A 16 10.57 -9.04 17.58
CA VAL A 16 11.78 -9.85 17.34
C VAL A 16 12.60 -9.89 18.63
N LYS A 17 12.71 -11.08 19.20
CA LYS A 17 13.44 -11.31 20.46
C LYS A 17 14.82 -11.88 20.15
N THR A 18 15.83 -11.38 20.86
CA THR A 18 17.20 -11.91 20.86
C THR A 18 17.69 -12.06 22.29
N LYS A 19 18.62 -12.98 22.51
CA LYS A 19 19.37 -13.15 23.76
C LYS A 19 20.68 -12.34 23.68
N LYS A 20 21.32 -12.16 24.83
CA LYS A 20 22.66 -11.52 24.90
C LYS A 20 23.66 -12.27 23.99
N GLY A 21 24.26 -11.56 23.07
CA GLY A 21 25.24 -12.10 22.10
C GLY A 21 24.64 -12.82 20.90
N GLU A 22 23.30 -12.88 20.79
CA GLU A 22 22.62 -13.45 19.63
C GLU A 22 22.43 -12.42 18.53
N LEU A 23 22.83 -12.78 17.31
CA LEU A 23 22.49 -12.03 16.09
C LEU A 23 21.34 -12.74 15.37
N LYS A 24 20.32 -11.97 14.99
CA LYS A 24 19.19 -12.47 14.22
C LYS A 24 19.04 -11.65 12.94
N SER A 25 19.13 -12.32 11.80
CA SER A 25 18.91 -11.68 10.50
C SER A 25 17.41 -11.68 10.17
N CYS A 26 16.92 -10.56 9.68
CA CYS A 26 15.54 -10.35 9.23
C CYS A 26 15.57 -9.68 7.87
N THR A 27 15.01 -10.32 6.84
CA THR A 27 14.98 -9.80 5.47
C THR A 27 13.56 -9.52 5.03
N PHE A 28 13.34 -8.39 4.37
CA PHE A 28 12.05 -8.02 3.81
C PHE A 28 12.23 -7.11 2.58
N VAL A 29 11.21 -7.02 1.74
CA VAL A 29 11.20 -6.12 0.59
C VAL A 29 10.22 -4.98 0.85
N ILE A 30 10.67 -3.76 0.65
CA ILE A 30 9.88 -2.55 0.86
C ILE A 30 9.79 -1.74 -0.42
N ASN A 31 8.58 -1.29 -0.76
CA ASN A 31 8.35 -0.35 -1.85
C ASN A 31 8.36 1.08 -1.30
N LYS A 32 9.20 1.92 -1.84
CA LYS A 32 9.12 3.38 -1.66
C LYS A 32 8.49 4.02 -2.89
N ARG A 33 7.84 5.16 -2.73
CA ARG A 33 7.17 5.84 -3.82
C ARG A 33 7.23 7.37 -3.71
N ASN A 34 7.06 8.02 -4.84
CA ASN A 34 6.83 9.45 -4.95
C ASN A 34 5.56 9.72 -5.76
N THR A 35 5.15 10.96 -5.84
CA THR A 35 3.93 11.35 -6.57
C THR A 35 4.07 11.33 -8.08
N HIS A 36 5.29 11.26 -8.61
CA HIS A 36 5.59 11.42 -10.03
C HIS A 36 5.01 10.26 -10.88
N ILE A 37 4.23 10.60 -11.90
CA ILE A 37 3.68 9.67 -12.89
C ILE A 37 4.42 9.83 -14.21
N SER A 38 4.57 11.06 -14.70
CA SER A 38 5.30 11.45 -15.92
C SER A 38 5.85 12.85 -15.75
N GLU A 39 6.60 13.35 -16.74
CA GLU A 39 7.16 14.73 -16.72
C GLU A 39 6.12 15.82 -16.43
N LYS A 40 4.86 15.60 -16.78
CA LYS A 40 3.78 16.59 -16.66
C LYS A 40 2.69 16.19 -15.65
N GLU A 41 2.81 15.03 -15.02
CA GLU A 41 1.72 14.50 -14.23
C GLU A 41 2.19 13.88 -12.91
N ASN A 42 1.49 14.23 -11.84
CA ASN A 42 1.69 13.70 -10.50
C ASN A 42 0.39 13.17 -9.91
N VAL A 43 0.51 12.22 -8.98
CA VAL A 43 -0.61 11.82 -8.13
C VAL A 43 -1.10 13.03 -7.35
N ARG A 44 -2.42 13.24 -7.36
CA ARG A 44 -3.05 14.25 -6.52
C ARG A 44 -3.20 13.71 -5.11
N ILE A 45 -2.24 14.05 -4.25
CA ILE A 45 -2.28 13.72 -2.83
C ILE A 45 -3.10 14.75 -2.04
N LYS A 46 -3.73 14.28 -0.96
CA LYS A 46 -4.50 15.13 -0.04
C LYS A 46 -3.54 15.96 0.85
N PRO A 47 -3.97 17.12 1.39
CA PRO A 47 -3.10 17.94 2.24
C PRO A 47 -2.45 17.16 3.40
N ARG A 48 -3.19 16.25 4.04
CA ARG A 48 -2.69 15.40 5.13
C ARG A 48 -1.59 14.43 4.69
N GLU A 49 -1.58 13.98 3.43
CA GLU A 49 -0.57 13.06 2.92
C GLU A 49 0.79 13.73 2.69
N ARG A 50 0.81 15.07 2.55
CA ARG A 50 2.05 15.84 2.39
C ARG A 50 2.94 15.80 3.63
N GLN A 51 2.37 15.44 4.76
CA GLN A 51 3.09 15.31 6.02
C GLN A 51 3.51 13.85 6.31
N LYS A 52 3.07 12.90 5.48
CA LYS A 52 3.42 11.49 5.60
C LYS A 52 4.75 11.18 4.91
N LEU A 53 5.48 10.22 5.47
CA LEU A 53 6.79 9.80 4.98
C LEU A 53 6.74 8.74 3.86
N ASN A 54 5.64 8.63 3.15
CA ASN A 54 5.42 7.58 2.16
C ASN A 54 5.21 8.08 0.71
N TRP A 55 5.39 9.40 0.47
CA TRP A 55 5.32 10.01 -0.86
C TRP A 55 6.51 10.93 -1.17
N ASP A 56 7.58 10.87 -0.41
CA ASP A 56 8.69 11.81 -0.45
C ASP A 56 9.96 11.29 -1.16
N ASP A 57 9.90 10.10 -1.77
CA ASP A 57 11.01 9.43 -2.46
C ASP A 57 12.20 9.03 -1.55
N LYS A 58 12.00 9.05 -0.24
CA LYS A 58 12.94 8.56 0.76
C LYS A 58 12.54 7.18 1.26
N LEU A 59 13.48 6.42 1.74
CA LEU A 59 13.20 5.19 2.47
C LEU A 59 13.22 5.49 3.97
N THR A 60 12.08 5.27 4.62
CA THR A 60 11.94 5.44 6.06
C THR A 60 11.81 4.08 6.73
N LEU A 61 12.64 3.82 7.73
CA LEU A 61 12.58 2.63 8.58
C LEU A 61 12.44 3.05 10.04
N GLU A 62 11.65 2.30 10.78
CA GLU A 62 11.43 2.49 12.21
C GLU A 62 11.76 1.20 12.96
N PHE A 63 12.52 1.35 14.04
CA PHE A 63 12.87 0.28 14.97
C PHE A 63 12.26 0.63 16.33
N ASN A 64 11.16 -0.01 16.68
CA ASN A 64 10.36 0.29 17.87
C ASN A 64 10.52 -0.82 18.93
N GLY A 65 10.27 -0.49 20.21
CA GLY A 65 10.31 -1.40 21.34
C GLY A 65 10.88 -0.71 22.58
N ASP A 66 10.86 -1.38 23.74
CA ASP A 66 11.42 -0.82 24.99
C ASP A 66 12.93 -0.59 24.90
N ALA A 67 13.63 -1.48 24.19
CA ALA A 67 15.07 -1.38 23.92
C ALA A 67 15.38 -1.95 22.53
N PRO A 68 15.00 -1.25 21.47
CA PRO A 68 15.24 -1.72 20.10
C PRO A 68 16.75 -1.73 19.80
N GLN A 69 17.21 -2.77 19.12
CA GLN A 69 18.62 -2.93 18.77
C GLN A 69 18.77 -3.23 17.29
N LEU A 70 19.76 -2.58 16.67
CA LEU A 70 20.17 -2.80 15.31
C LEU A 70 21.70 -2.84 15.29
N SER A 71 22.28 -3.95 14.81
CA SER A 71 23.72 -4.11 14.69
C SER A 71 24.22 -3.74 13.29
N GLU A 72 23.43 -4.09 12.27
CA GLU A 72 23.76 -3.85 10.87
C GLU A 72 22.49 -3.64 10.05
N LEU A 73 22.56 -2.78 9.04
CA LEU A 73 21.51 -2.55 8.06
C LEU A 73 22.12 -2.61 6.65
N ILE A 74 21.64 -3.56 5.85
CA ILE A 74 22.02 -3.70 4.44
C ILE A 74 20.81 -3.34 3.59
N ILE A 75 20.97 -2.41 2.65
CA ILE A 75 19.92 -1.97 1.74
C ILE A 75 20.37 -2.23 0.31
N GLU A 76 19.58 -3.04 -0.40
CA GLU A 76 19.85 -3.41 -1.79
C GLU A 76 18.63 -3.13 -2.67
N LYS A 77 18.87 -2.77 -3.92
CA LYS A 77 17.81 -2.63 -4.91
C LYS A 77 17.42 -3.98 -5.47
N VAL A 78 16.14 -4.33 -5.36
CA VAL A 78 15.58 -5.60 -5.86
C VAL A 78 14.62 -5.33 -7.01
N ASN A 79 14.75 -6.08 -8.11
CA ASN A 79 13.92 -5.90 -9.32
C ASN A 79 13.08 -7.15 -9.65
N ASN A 80 13.42 -8.32 -9.12
CA ASN A 80 12.87 -9.61 -9.54
C ASN A 80 11.77 -10.17 -8.62
N VAL A 81 11.27 -9.35 -7.71
CA VAL A 81 10.24 -9.74 -6.76
C VAL A 81 8.87 -9.28 -7.30
N PRO A 82 7.84 -10.16 -7.31
CA PRO A 82 6.47 -9.75 -7.62
C PRO A 82 5.98 -8.68 -6.64
N THR A 83 5.22 -7.75 -7.15
CA THR A 83 4.65 -6.67 -6.33
C THR A 83 3.13 -6.82 -6.22
N VAL A 84 2.61 -6.71 -5.01
CA VAL A 84 1.17 -6.56 -4.73
C VAL A 84 0.87 -5.08 -4.54
N PHE A 85 0.20 -4.48 -5.51
CA PHE A 85 -0.31 -3.11 -5.43
C PHE A 85 -1.61 -3.11 -4.63
N LEU A 86 -1.62 -2.46 -3.47
CA LEU A 86 -2.80 -2.32 -2.62
C LEU A 86 -3.53 -1.02 -2.96
N CYS A 87 -4.75 -1.14 -3.45
CA CYS A 87 -5.63 -0.04 -3.83
C CYS A 87 -6.89 -0.08 -2.97
N GLY A 88 -7.20 1.01 -2.30
CA GLY A 88 -8.34 1.04 -1.40
C GLY A 88 -8.49 2.34 -0.63
N ASN A 89 -9.20 2.24 0.46
CA ASN A 89 -9.56 3.35 1.33
C ASN A 89 -8.92 3.24 2.73
N SER A 90 -9.58 3.75 3.77
CA SER A 90 -9.07 3.79 5.14
C SER A 90 -8.83 2.42 5.79
N THR A 91 -9.41 1.36 5.26
CA THR A 91 -9.17 0.00 5.75
C THR A 91 -7.92 -0.64 5.17
N VAL A 92 -7.32 0.00 4.15
CA VAL A 92 -6.14 -0.49 3.43
C VAL A 92 -4.92 0.43 3.60
N VAL A 93 -5.14 1.74 3.80
CA VAL A 93 -4.08 2.77 3.84
C VAL A 93 -3.07 2.55 4.98
N ASP A 94 -1.83 2.97 4.76
CA ASP A 94 -0.86 3.10 5.85
C ASP A 94 -1.31 4.21 6.80
N GLN A 95 -1.77 3.83 7.99
CA GLN A 95 -2.20 4.76 9.05
C GLN A 95 -0.97 5.32 9.77
N ASP A 96 -0.92 6.63 9.94
CA ASP A 96 0.23 7.35 10.49
C ASP A 96 0.18 7.54 12.01
N ASN A 97 -0.99 7.38 12.62
CA ASN A 97 -1.19 7.60 14.05
C ASN A 97 -1.84 6.40 14.74
N GLU A 98 -1.39 6.08 15.94
CA GLU A 98 -2.06 5.14 16.83
C GLU A 98 -3.35 5.75 17.40
N PRO A 99 -4.34 4.93 17.70
CA PRO A 99 -4.37 3.46 17.63
C PRO A 99 -4.81 2.90 16.27
N TRP A 100 -4.86 3.73 15.25
CA TRP A 100 -5.34 3.33 13.94
C TRP A 100 -4.36 2.38 13.24
N ALA A 101 -4.92 1.35 12.63
CA ALA A 101 -4.22 0.40 11.77
C ALA A 101 -5.16 -0.07 10.66
N SER A 102 -4.60 -0.61 9.60
CA SER A 102 -5.34 -1.20 8.48
C SER A 102 -4.74 -2.55 8.10
N TRP A 103 -5.51 -3.38 7.41
CA TRP A 103 -4.97 -4.66 6.97
C TRP A 103 -3.84 -4.49 5.92
N GLY A 104 -3.95 -3.48 5.04
CA GLY A 104 -2.91 -3.22 4.04
C GLY A 104 -1.59 -2.77 4.64
N GLN A 105 -1.63 -2.10 5.80
CA GLN A 105 -0.45 -1.73 6.57
C GLN A 105 0.19 -2.94 7.28
N MET A 106 -0.63 -3.91 7.67
CA MET A 106 -0.21 -5.03 8.49
C MET A 106 0.16 -6.29 7.68
N ILE A 107 -0.32 -6.39 6.44
CA ILE A 107 -0.16 -7.61 5.62
C ILE A 107 1.29 -8.02 5.36
N PRO A 108 2.28 -7.12 5.19
CA PRO A 108 3.64 -7.54 4.87
C PRO A 108 4.26 -8.48 5.90
N ARG A 109 3.88 -8.35 7.18
CA ARG A 109 4.41 -9.22 8.26
C ARG A 109 4.12 -10.71 8.08
N PHE A 110 3.13 -11.06 7.26
CA PHE A 110 2.72 -12.45 7.04
C PHE A 110 3.41 -13.09 5.82
N PHE A 111 4.28 -12.34 5.17
CA PHE A 111 5.01 -12.79 3.99
C PHE A 111 6.53 -12.66 4.21
N ASN A 112 7.28 -13.43 3.45
CA ASN A 112 8.74 -13.33 3.41
C ASN A 112 9.20 -12.31 2.34
N ASP A 113 10.50 -12.28 2.08
CA ASP A 113 11.15 -11.40 1.11
C ASP A 113 10.93 -11.77 -0.36
N SER A 114 10.09 -12.78 -0.64
CA SER A 114 9.75 -13.19 -2.01
C SER A 114 8.65 -12.34 -2.66
N ILE A 115 8.05 -11.39 -1.93
CA ILE A 115 6.97 -10.54 -2.41
C ILE A 115 7.07 -9.13 -1.82
N CYS A 116 6.74 -8.12 -2.62
CA CYS A 116 6.71 -6.72 -2.23
C CYS A 116 5.29 -6.20 -2.12
N PHE A 117 4.98 -5.40 -1.10
CA PHE A 117 3.69 -4.72 -0.97
C PHE A 117 3.84 -3.22 -1.22
N ALA A 118 3.15 -2.71 -2.23
CA ALA A 118 3.09 -1.30 -2.61
C ALA A 118 1.71 -0.72 -2.26
N ASN A 119 1.59 -0.05 -1.12
CA ASN A 119 0.30 0.45 -0.63
C ASN A 119 0.01 1.85 -1.17
N TYR A 120 -0.89 1.95 -2.14
CA TYR A 120 -1.35 3.19 -2.76
C TYR A 120 -2.69 3.69 -2.21
N ALA A 121 -3.28 2.98 -1.25
CA ALA A 121 -4.56 3.34 -0.66
C ALA A 121 -4.53 4.69 0.06
N GLU A 122 -5.70 5.32 0.17
CA GLU A 122 -5.88 6.54 0.94
C GLU A 122 -7.28 6.64 1.54
N SER A 123 -7.35 7.12 2.77
CA SER A 123 -8.60 7.29 3.50
C SER A 123 -9.58 8.19 2.75
N GLY A 124 -10.84 7.74 2.68
CA GLY A 124 -11.91 8.49 2.01
C GLY A 124 -11.97 8.28 0.50
N GLU A 125 -11.05 7.52 -0.11
CA GLU A 125 -11.17 7.21 -1.53
C GLU A 125 -12.30 6.23 -1.80
N SER A 126 -13.02 6.47 -2.88
CA SER A 126 -13.85 5.53 -3.61
C SER A 126 -13.09 5.05 -4.85
N ALA A 127 -13.54 4.02 -5.52
CA ALA A 127 -12.86 3.49 -6.70
C ALA A 127 -12.63 4.57 -7.78
N ASN A 128 -13.67 5.35 -8.09
CA ASN A 128 -13.58 6.42 -9.10
C ASN A 128 -12.73 7.62 -8.65
N THR A 129 -12.73 8.00 -7.37
CA THR A 129 -11.89 9.11 -6.88
C THR A 129 -10.42 8.71 -6.83
N PHE A 130 -10.12 7.45 -6.50
CA PHE A 130 -8.78 6.88 -6.55
C PHE A 130 -8.20 6.95 -7.99
N ILE A 131 -8.99 6.55 -8.99
CA ILE A 131 -8.62 6.69 -10.41
C ILE A 131 -8.42 8.17 -10.76
N GLY A 132 -9.39 9.03 -10.41
CA GLY A 132 -9.36 10.44 -10.69
C GLY A 132 -8.21 11.21 -10.03
N ALA A 133 -7.66 10.69 -8.93
CA ALA A 133 -6.46 11.22 -8.28
C ALA A 133 -5.14 10.77 -8.94
N GLY A 134 -5.19 9.94 -9.98
CA GLY A 134 -4.03 9.41 -10.67
C GLY A 134 -3.33 8.26 -9.94
N ARG A 135 -3.90 7.74 -8.85
CA ARG A 135 -3.27 6.69 -8.04
C ARG A 135 -3.18 5.36 -8.78
N LEU A 136 -4.24 4.97 -9.50
CA LEU A 136 -4.20 3.81 -10.37
C LEU A 136 -3.12 4.00 -11.45
N LYS A 137 -3.11 5.13 -12.13
CA LYS A 137 -2.13 5.43 -13.18
C LYS A 137 -0.70 5.33 -12.64
N LYS A 138 -0.44 5.83 -11.42
CA LYS A 138 0.85 5.67 -10.75
C LYS A 138 1.22 4.21 -10.51
N ALA A 139 0.31 3.40 -9.98
CA ALA A 139 0.55 1.96 -9.80
C ALA A 139 0.89 1.28 -11.14
N LEU A 140 0.13 1.60 -12.18
CA LEU A 140 0.33 1.05 -13.53
C LEU A 140 1.68 1.42 -14.18
N THR A 141 2.32 2.53 -13.78
CA THR A 141 3.67 2.89 -14.28
C THR A 141 4.76 1.96 -13.75
N GLN A 142 4.50 1.25 -12.66
CA GLN A 142 5.46 0.35 -12.01
C GLN A 142 5.10 -1.12 -12.16
N MET A 143 3.88 -1.39 -12.61
CA MET A 143 3.34 -2.74 -12.74
C MET A 143 3.98 -3.49 -13.90
N LYS A 144 4.36 -4.74 -13.66
CA LYS A 144 4.95 -5.66 -14.63
C LYS A 144 4.20 -6.99 -14.66
N PRO A 145 4.38 -7.81 -15.70
CA PRO A 145 3.80 -9.15 -15.76
C PRO A 145 4.14 -9.98 -14.51
N GLY A 146 3.14 -10.68 -13.96
CA GLY A 146 3.27 -11.47 -12.74
C GLY A 146 3.01 -10.71 -11.44
N ASP A 147 2.83 -9.40 -11.48
CA ASP A 147 2.40 -8.60 -10.33
C ASP A 147 0.92 -8.80 -10.02
N TYR A 148 0.48 -8.33 -8.86
CA TYR A 148 -0.90 -8.38 -8.39
C TYR A 148 -1.42 -6.98 -8.08
N ILE A 149 -2.71 -6.75 -8.29
CA ILE A 149 -3.40 -5.57 -7.80
C ILE A 149 -4.59 -5.99 -6.94
N PHE A 150 -4.56 -5.63 -5.67
CA PHE A 150 -5.64 -5.89 -4.72
C PHE A 150 -6.49 -4.63 -4.60
N MET A 151 -7.80 -4.78 -4.75
CA MET A 151 -8.75 -3.67 -4.75
C MET A 151 -9.81 -3.87 -3.69
N GLU A 152 -9.79 -3.03 -2.64
CA GLU A 152 -10.85 -2.97 -1.65
C GLU A 152 -11.51 -1.60 -1.67
N PHE A 153 -12.67 -1.51 -2.30
CA PHE A 153 -13.51 -0.32 -2.37
C PHE A 153 -14.95 -0.67 -1.99
N GLY A 154 -15.83 0.31 -1.93
CA GLY A 154 -17.24 0.16 -1.59
C GLY A 154 -17.70 1.09 -0.47
N HIS A 155 -16.95 1.20 0.66
CA HIS A 155 -17.33 2.02 1.81
C HIS A 155 -17.59 3.49 1.48
N ASN A 156 -16.84 4.08 0.57
CA ASN A 156 -17.03 5.46 0.16
C ASN A 156 -17.85 5.57 -1.12
N ASP A 157 -17.82 4.55 -1.96
CA ASP A 157 -18.59 4.48 -3.18
C ASP A 157 -20.10 4.50 -2.89
N GLN A 158 -20.56 3.77 -1.88
CA GLN A 158 -21.98 3.74 -1.45
C GLN A 158 -22.51 5.11 -0.98
N LYS A 159 -21.62 6.04 -0.59
CA LYS A 159 -21.99 7.39 -0.16
C LYS A 159 -22.25 8.32 -1.35
N GLN A 160 -21.79 7.97 -2.54
CA GLN A 160 -21.97 8.77 -3.73
C GLN A 160 -23.41 8.68 -4.23
N LYS A 161 -24.07 9.83 -4.44
CA LYS A 161 -25.45 9.94 -4.89
C LYS A 161 -25.53 10.71 -6.20
N GLY A 162 -26.63 10.52 -6.93
CA GLY A 162 -26.92 11.24 -8.17
C GLY A 162 -26.68 10.40 -9.44
N PRO A 163 -26.95 10.98 -10.61
CA PRO A 163 -26.81 10.31 -11.90
C PRO A 163 -25.40 9.78 -12.13
N GLY A 164 -25.27 8.57 -12.66
CA GLY A 164 -23.99 7.93 -12.95
C GLY A 164 -23.20 7.47 -11.72
N LYS A 165 -23.78 7.49 -10.51
CA LYS A 165 -23.17 7.03 -9.27
C LYS A 165 -23.77 5.72 -8.79
N GLY A 166 -23.06 5.07 -7.85
CA GLY A 166 -23.53 3.84 -7.19
C GLY A 166 -23.00 2.56 -7.82
N ALA A 167 -23.55 1.44 -7.33
CA ALA A 167 -23.01 0.09 -7.56
C ALA A 167 -22.93 -0.29 -9.05
N TYR A 168 -23.98 -0.01 -9.80
CA TYR A 168 -24.10 -0.39 -11.22
C TYR A 168 -23.51 0.63 -12.21
N TYR A 169 -23.00 1.75 -11.72
CA TYR A 169 -22.44 2.83 -12.55
C TYR A 169 -20.98 3.07 -12.18
N SER A 170 -20.71 4.14 -11.44
CA SER A 170 -19.32 4.55 -11.15
C SER A 170 -18.49 3.47 -10.44
N PHE A 171 -19.08 2.70 -9.54
CA PHE A 171 -18.35 1.64 -8.82
C PHE A 171 -17.98 0.50 -9.77
N MET A 172 -18.96 -0.11 -10.42
CA MET A 172 -18.73 -1.23 -11.35
C MET A 172 -17.79 -0.83 -12.50
N THR A 173 -18.00 0.34 -13.10
CA THR A 173 -17.16 0.85 -14.19
C THR A 173 -15.72 1.05 -13.74
N SER A 174 -15.53 1.60 -12.54
CA SER A 174 -14.18 1.79 -11.98
C SER A 174 -13.49 0.46 -11.72
N LEU A 175 -14.16 -0.51 -11.10
CA LEU A 175 -13.59 -1.84 -10.89
C LEU A 175 -13.21 -2.51 -12.21
N LYS A 176 -14.06 -2.37 -13.23
CA LYS A 176 -13.74 -2.87 -14.57
C LYS A 176 -12.46 -2.23 -15.12
N THR A 177 -12.28 -0.92 -14.94
CA THR A 177 -11.05 -0.21 -15.35
C THR A 177 -9.82 -0.80 -14.66
N PHE A 178 -9.86 -1.02 -13.34
CA PHE A 178 -8.74 -1.66 -12.62
C PHE A 178 -8.39 -3.05 -13.19
N ILE A 179 -9.42 -3.86 -13.44
CA ILE A 179 -9.25 -5.23 -13.94
C ILE A 179 -8.64 -5.24 -15.34
N ASP A 180 -9.19 -4.44 -16.25
CA ASP A 180 -8.76 -4.38 -17.65
C ASP A 180 -7.32 -3.86 -17.74
N GLU A 181 -7.00 -2.80 -17.02
CA GLU A 181 -5.66 -2.19 -17.00
C GLU A 181 -4.59 -3.12 -16.40
N ALA A 182 -4.93 -3.87 -15.35
CA ALA A 182 -4.04 -4.86 -14.76
C ALA A 182 -3.77 -6.01 -15.74
N ARG A 183 -4.82 -6.57 -16.32
CA ARG A 183 -4.72 -7.67 -17.30
C ARG A 183 -3.93 -7.27 -18.53
N ALA A 184 -4.13 -6.05 -19.01
CA ALA A 184 -3.36 -5.53 -20.16
C ALA A 184 -1.85 -5.47 -19.90
N ARG A 185 -1.42 -5.48 -18.62
CA ARG A 185 -0.02 -5.52 -18.19
C ARG A 185 0.47 -6.90 -17.76
N GLY A 186 -0.37 -7.94 -17.94
CA GLY A 186 -0.05 -9.30 -17.50
C GLY A 186 -0.05 -9.47 -15.97
N ALA A 187 -0.71 -8.57 -15.26
CA ALA A 187 -0.87 -8.63 -13.81
C ALA A 187 -2.21 -9.27 -13.41
N TYR A 188 -2.29 -9.73 -12.17
CA TYR A 188 -3.45 -10.45 -11.62
C TYR A 188 -4.31 -9.53 -10.77
N PRO A 189 -5.54 -9.18 -11.22
CA PRO A 189 -6.48 -8.42 -10.41
C PRO A 189 -7.15 -9.30 -9.36
N VAL A 190 -7.21 -8.80 -8.11
CA VAL A 190 -7.86 -9.45 -6.97
C VAL A 190 -8.85 -8.47 -6.35
N LEU A 191 -10.12 -8.83 -6.34
CA LEU A 191 -11.18 -8.09 -5.65
C LEU A 191 -11.24 -8.53 -4.20
N VAL A 192 -11.06 -7.59 -3.29
CA VAL A 192 -11.19 -7.80 -1.84
C VAL A 192 -12.53 -7.23 -1.38
N THR A 193 -13.34 -8.06 -0.75
CA THR A 193 -14.64 -7.61 -0.22
C THR A 193 -14.44 -6.69 0.98
N PRO A 194 -15.09 -5.52 1.01
CA PRO A 194 -15.00 -4.63 2.17
C PRO A 194 -15.70 -5.22 3.39
N THR A 195 -15.20 -4.88 4.58
CA THR A 195 -15.88 -5.22 5.83
C THR A 195 -17.27 -4.60 5.87
N GLN A 196 -18.27 -5.38 6.27
CA GLN A 196 -19.65 -4.89 6.41
C GLN A 196 -19.71 -3.80 7.47
N ARG A 197 -20.35 -2.68 7.13
CA ARG A 197 -20.72 -1.63 8.09
C ARG A 197 -22.18 -1.81 8.49
N ARG A 198 -22.44 -1.74 9.77
CA ARG A 198 -23.79 -1.63 10.34
C ARG A 198 -24.27 -0.19 10.27
#